data_1c59ef979f623c251e2711f5ab825551
#
_entry.id   1c59ef979f623c251e2711f5ab825551
#
_cell.length_a   1.000
_cell.length_b   1.000
_cell.length_c   1.000
_cell.angle_alpha   90.00
_cell.angle_beta   90.00
_cell.angle_gamma   90.00
#
_symmetry.space_group_name_H-M   'P 1'
#
loop_
_entity.id
_entity.type
_entity.pdbx_description
1 polymer ?
#
loop_
_entity_poly.entity_id
_entity_poly.type
_entity_poly.pdbx_seq_one_letter_code
_entity_poly.pdbx_strand_id
1 'polypeptide(L)'
;MSPIQGPQRFRGWSLLGLSTLAISFTLPGQTIGVAPFAEHLTNDLKIGPTTLSTAYLIGTVVGSLTMPAFGRWIDRAGVRKTMIAIATAFSLAVAYMGTVVHLWMLVVGFVGIRMLGQGALSLVSQTSIALWFDQKRGFAFGISMTVSAGVMALGPLALTFLIAEFGWRWAWCIAGGGILVAVVPAAWRWMEDRPESLGQLPDGRRPLSFRSVKPIEHFTVREATTTHAFWIMTSVMVVSSALLTGVTFHHFGLRKAAGVTTGEAATVFIPQMVGTVTAGFLWAWLSDRLSPSVLLVTCQASLVGAHLAYAEARPGIGAAIYSLLLGVNGGSIRALVATLYPKWFGTEHIGAIRGVATAFGVGASAIGPLIIAGGFRITDDYVQLNYVLAILPAVAMCVALFLKPPQKVTANTTPPAPGLG
;
A
#
# COMPACT_ATOMS: atom_id res chain seq x y z
N MET A 1 30.56 24.95 27.18
CA MET A 1 30.39 23.50 27.48
C MET A 1 28.91 23.25 27.63
N SER A 2 28.30 22.71 26.57
CA SER A 2 26.89 22.30 26.61
C SER A 2 26.76 21.05 27.47
N PRO A 3 25.74 20.89 28.32
CA PRO A 3 25.57 19.71 29.16
C PRO A 3 25.46 18.49 28.29
N ILE A 4 26.26 17.48 28.61
CA ILE A 4 26.17 16.13 27.99
C ILE A 4 24.76 15.60 28.29
N GLN A 5 23.86 15.73 27.31
CA GLN A 5 22.52 15.11 27.41
C GLN A 5 22.75 13.59 27.48
N GLY A 6 22.26 12.99 28.57
CA GLY A 6 22.32 11.55 28.77
C GLY A 6 21.69 10.79 27.59
N PRO A 7 21.84 9.46 27.49
CA PRO A 7 21.43 8.67 26.34
C PRO A 7 19.92 8.85 26.08
N GLN A 8 19.58 9.70 25.11
CA GLN A 8 18.19 9.90 24.72
C GLN A 8 17.68 8.59 24.10
N ARG A 9 16.57 8.08 24.65
CA ARG A 9 15.92 6.88 24.14
C ARG A 9 15.52 7.08 22.67
N PHE A 10 15.90 6.14 21.80
CA PHE A 10 15.55 6.20 20.39
C PHE A 10 14.04 6.26 20.18
N ARG A 11 13.57 7.34 19.57
CA ARG A 11 12.13 7.61 19.38
C ARG A 11 11.51 6.87 18.20
N GLY A 12 12.30 6.26 17.33
CA GLY A 12 11.82 5.56 16.12
C GLY A 12 10.76 4.50 16.40
N TRP A 13 10.85 3.78 17.53
CA TRP A 13 9.83 2.77 17.90
C TRP A 13 8.48 3.38 18.25
N SER A 14 8.45 4.53 18.90
CA SER A 14 7.19 5.26 19.18
C SER A 14 6.58 5.78 17.89
N LEU A 15 7.40 6.24 16.96
CA LEU A 15 6.96 6.72 15.64
C LEU A 15 6.50 5.56 14.75
N LEU A 16 7.12 4.38 14.87
CA LEU A 16 6.63 3.16 14.24
C LEU A 16 5.21 2.83 14.73
N GLY A 17 4.97 2.86 16.04
CA GLY A 17 3.65 2.63 16.62
C GLY A 17 2.62 3.62 16.10
N LEU A 18 2.95 4.92 16.06
CA LEU A 18 2.08 5.96 15.54
C LEU A 18 1.78 5.81 14.04
N SER A 19 2.80 5.53 13.22
CA SER A 19 2.62 5.28 11.79
C SER A 19 1.77 4.03 11.54
N THR A 20 1.95 2.97 12.35
CA THR A 20 1.13 1.75 12.30
C THR A 20 -0.32 2.03 12.69
N LEU A 21 -0.55 2.84 13.72
CA LEU A 21 -1.87 3.32 14.09
C LEU A 21 -2.54 4.07 12.93
N ALA A 22 -1.84 5.04 12.34
CA ALA A 22 -2.35 5.80 11.20
C ALA A 22 -2.68 4.92 9.99
N ILE A 23 -1.84 3.91 9.66
CA ILE A 23 -2.13 2.91 8.62
C ILE A 23 -3.39 2.12 8.97
N SER A 24 -3.56 1.68 10.20
CA SER A 24 -4.74 0.93 10.65
C SER A 24 -6.02 1.75 10.50
N PHE A 25 -5.97 3.03 10.82
CA PHE A 25 -7.10 3.95 10.67
C PHE A 25 -7.40 4.35 9.22
N THR A 26 -6.64 3.90 8.22
CA THR A 26 -7.03 4.05 6.80
C THR A 26 -8.18 3.14 6.39
N LEU A 27 -8.61 2.21 7.26
CA LEU A 27 -9.65 1.21 7.00
C LEU A 27 -10.90 1.76 6.29
N PRO A 28 -11.54 2.89 6.72
CA PRO A 28 -12.72 3.43 6.04
C PRO A 28 -12.47 3.84 4.58
N GLY A 29 -11.21 4.12 4.22
CA GLY A 29 -10.79 4.41 2.84
C GLY A 29 -10.42 3.16 2.03
N GLN A 30 -10.37 1.98 2.65
CA GLN A 30 -10.02 0.71 2.00
C GLN A 30 -11.29 -0.01 1.49
N THR A 31 -11.13 -0.87 0.50
CA THR A 31 -12.24 -1.67 -0.05
C THR A 31 -12.96 -2.47 1.05
N ILE A 32 -12.18 -3.08 1.94
CA ILE A 32 -12.70 -3.87 3.06
C ILE A 32 -13.51 -3.03 4.06
N GLY A 33 -13.18 -1.75 4.22
CA GLY A 33 -13.92 -0.83 5.11
C GLY A 33 -15.20 -0.28 4.47
N VAL A 34 -15.28 -0.21 3.13
CA VAL A 34 -16.48 0.22 2.41
C VAL A 34 -17.50 -0.91 2.27
N ALA A 35 -17.05 -2.16 2.20
CA ALA A 35 -17.89 -3.32 1.92
C ALA A 35 -19.12 -3.45 2.84
N PRO A 36 -19.06 -3.26 4.18
CA PRO A 36 -20.22 -3.33 5.05
C PRO A 36 -21.32 -2.30 4.74
N PHE A 37 -20.95 -1.18 4.11
CA PHE A 37 -21.89 -0.10 3.77
C PHE A 37 -22.54 -0.25 2.40
N ALA A 38 -22.05 -1.16 1.54
CA ALA A 38 -22.42 -1.22 0.13
C ALA A 38 -23.93 -1.43 -0.06
N GLU A 39 -24.54 -2.34 0.69
CA GLU A 39 -25.98 -2.64 0.63
C GLU A 39 -26.82 -1.43 1.09
N HIS A 40 -26.42 -0.79 2.18
CA HIS A 40 -27.11 0.40 2.70
C HIS A 40 -27.04 1.57 1.72
N LEU A 41 -25.89 1.79 1.07
CA LEU A 41 -25.72 2.83 0.05
C LEU A 41 -26.57 2.56 -1.19
N THR A 42 -26.65 1.30 -1.67
CA THR A 42 -27.48 0.96 -2.83
C THR A 42 -28.97 1.11 -2.54
N ASN A 43 -29.41 0.68 -1.36
CA ASN A 43 -30.83 0.74 -0.97
C ASN A 43 -31.30 2.19 -0.74
N ASP A 44 -30.56 2.99 0.06
CA ASP A 44 -30.94 4.36 0.38
C ASP A 44 -30.87 5.31 -0.83
N LEU A 45 -29.84 5.16 -1.67
CA LEU A 45 -29.67 6.00 -2.87
C LEU A 45 -30.46 5.47 -4.06
N LYS A 46 -31.11 4.32 -3.95
CA LYS A 46 -31.86 3.62 -5.01
C LYS A 46 -31.03 3.44 -6.29
N ILE A 47 -29.75 3.05 -6.11
CA ILE A 47 -28.79 2.84 -7.21
C ILE A 47 -28.45 1.34 -7.33
N GLY A 48 -28.12 0.91 -8.54
CA GLY A 48 -27.66 -0.46 -8.77
C GLY A 48 -26.22 -0.69 -8.30
N PRO A 49 -25.82 -1.96 -8.06
CA PRO A 49 -24.44 -2.33 -7.68
C PRO A 49 -23.38 -1.85 -8.69
N THR A 50 -23.72 -1.84 -9.98
CA THR A 50 -22.83 -1.34 -11.05
C THR A 50 -22.56 0.16 -10.89
N THR A 51 -23.59 0.95 -10.57
CA THR A 51 -23.43 2.41 -10.34
C THR A 51 -22.57 2.68 -9.11
N LEU A 52 -22.77 1.92 -8.02
CA LEU A 52 -21.91 2.00 -6.82
C LEU A 52 -20.45 1.70 -7.17
N SER A 53 -20.22 0.61 -7.91
CA SER A 53 -18.87 0.20 -8.33
C SER A 53 -18.21 1.23 -9.25
N THR A 54 -18.98 1.86 -10.15
CA THR A 54 -18.49 2.93 -11.02
C THR A 54 -18.12 4.18 -10.24
N ALA A 55 -18.93 4.58 -9.25
CA ALA A 55 -18.61 5.70 -8.36
C ALA A 55 -17.32 5.43 -7.57
N TYR A 56 -17.17 4.21 -7.07
CA TYR A 56 -15.96 3.76 -6.37
C TYR A 56 -14.72 3.73 -7.27
N LEU A 57 -14.87 3.27 -8.53
CA LEU A 57 -13.82 3.29 -9.55
C LEU A 57 -13.34 4.72 -9.82
N ILE A 58 -14.27 5.67 -10.06
CA ILE A 58 -13.96 7.09 -10.28
C ILE A 58 -13.16 7.63 -9.08
N GLY A 59 -13.63 7.38 -7.86
CA GLY A 59 -12.96 7.80 -6.64
C GLY A 59 -11.53 7.26 -6.55
N THR A 60 -11.32 6.00 -6.91
CA THR A 60 -10.00 5.35 -6.88
C THR A 60 -9.06 5.92 -7.94
N VAL A 61 -9.54 6.12 -9.18
CA VAL A 61 -8.74 6.69 -10.28
C VAL A 61 -8.33 8.13 -9.96
N VAL A 62 -9.29 8.97 -9.58
CA VAL A 62 -9.00 10.38 -9.21
C VAL A 62 -8.03 10.43 -8.04
N GLY A 63 -8.25 9.58 -7.00
CA GLY A 63 -7.35 9.47 -5.87
C GLY A 63 -5.94 9.10 -6.29
N SER A 64 -5.77 8.16 -7.22
CA SER A 64 -4.44 7.72 -7.68
C SER A 64 -3.66 8.83 -8.37
N LEU A 65 -4.32 9.65 -9.19
CA LEU A 65 -3.69 10.75 -9.93
C LEU A 65 -3.15 11.85 -9.01
N THR A 66 -3.67 11.98 -7.79
CA THR A 66 -3.21 12.99 -6.82
C THR A 66 -1.97 12.55 -6.02
N MET A 67 -1.60 11.27 -6.04
CA MET A 67 -0.50 10.73 -5.21
C MET A 67 0.86 11.40 -5.42
N PRO A 68 1.29 11.76 -6.65
CA PRO A 68 2.55 12.48 -6.84
C PRO A 68 2.55 13.86 -6.17
N ALA A 69 1.39 14.53 -6.09
CA ALA A 69 1.27 15.83 -5.42
C ALA A 69 1.40 15.67 -3.90
N PHE A 70 0.74 14.66 -3.31
CA PHE A 70 0.91 14.33 -1.89
C PHE A 70 2.35 13.96 -1.56
N GLY A 71 3.02 13.16 -2.42
CA GLY A 71 4.42 12.81 -2.25
C GLY A 71 5.32 14.04 -2.16
N ARG A 72 5.17 14.99 -3.11
CA ARG A 72 5.91 16.26 -3.09
C ARG A 72 5.59 17.12 -1.86
N TRP A 73 4.34 17.08 -1.41
CA TRP A 73 3.94 17.81 -0.22
C TRP A 73 4.59 17.23 1.04
N ILE A 74 4.67 15.90 1.17
CA ILE A 74 5.38 15.23 2.27
C ILE A 74 6.84 15.64 2.30
N ASP A 75 7.51 15.65 1.15
CA ASP A 75 8.93 15.97 1.07
C ASP A 75 9.22 17.46 1.43
N ARG A 76 8.30 18.39 1.08
CA ARG A 76 8.46 19.84 1.33
C ARG A 76 8.02 20.28 2.72
N ALA A 77 6.87 19.79 3.18
CA ALA A 77 6.25 20.25 4.44
C ALA A 77 6.64 19.41 5.65
N GLY A 78 7.27 18.25 5.41
CA GLY A 78 7.57 17.25 6.43
C GLY A 78 6.40 16.31 6.72
N VAL A 79 6.74 15.21 7.38
CA VAL A 79 5.80 14.12 7.70
C VAL A 79 4.75 14.58 8.73
N ARG A 80 5.18 15.32 9.76
CA ARG A 80 4.31 15.74 10.88
C ARG A 80 3.14 16.60 10.39
N LYS A 81 3.43 17.71 9.73
CA LYS A 81 2.41 18.64 9.24
C LYS A 81 1.48 17.98 8.23
N THR A 82 2.06 17.21 7.33
CA THR A 82 1.31 16.52 6.27
C THR A 82 0.41 15.45 6.84
N MET A 83 0.88 14.64 7.81
CA MET A 83 0.07 13.61 8.46
C MET A 83 -1.12 14.22 9.21
N ILE A 84 -0.93 15.30 9.98
CA ILE A 84 -2.00 16.02 10.69
C ILE A 84 -3.06 16.50 9.70
N ALA A 85 -2.64 17.20 8.65
CA ALA A 85 -3.56 17.77 7.67
C ALA A 85 -4.33 16.68 6.89
N ILE A 86 -3.63 15.62 6.45
CA ILE A 86 -4.26 14.49 5.75
C ILE A 86 -5.23 13.74 6.68
N ALA A 87 -4.84 13.44 7.91
CA ALA A 87 -5.70 12.73 8.86
C ALA A 87 -6.95 13.54 9.21
N THR A 88 -6.83 14.87 9.38
CA THR A 88 -7.97 15.77 9.60
C THR A 88 -8.89 15.79 8.38
N ALA A 89 -8.35 15.99 7.18
CA ALA A 89 -9.13 16.00 5.95
C ALA A 89 -9.80 14.63 5.69
N PHE A 90 -9.10 13.53 6.00
CA PHE A 90 -9.64 12.17 5.88
C PHE A 90 -10.77 11.92 6.88
N SER A 91 -10.62 12.33 8.13
CA SER A 91 -11.68 12.28 9.14
C SER A 91 -12.96 12.96 8.66
N LEU A 92 -12.82 14.19 8.11
CA LEU A 92 -13.94 14.95 7.55
C LEU A 92 -14.55 14.26 6.32
N ALA A 93 -13.73 13.69 5.43
CA ALA A 93 -14.22 12.95 4.27
C ALA A 93 -14.97 11.67 4.67
N VAL A 94 -14.51 10.97 5.72
CA VAL A 94 -15.18 9.80 6.28
C VAL A 94 -16.51 10.20 6.93
N ALA A 95 -16.55 11.26 7.73
CA ALA A 95 -17.79 11.77 8.32
C ALA A 95 -18.78 12.26 7.25
N TYR A 96 -18.28 12.89 6.17
CA TYR A 96 -19.09 13.31 5.03
C TYR A 96 -19.84 12.16 4.37
N MET A 97 -19.28 10.94 4.34
CA MET A 97 -19.97 9.75 3.81
C MET A 97 -21.31 9.48 4.53
N GLY A 98 -21.43 9.86 5.80
CA GLY A 98 -22.69 9.77 6.56
C GLY A 98 -23.78 10.73 6.10
N THR A 99 -23.44 11.79 5.37
CA THR A 99 -24.39 12.83 4.87
C THR A 99 -24.84 12.59 3.44
N VAL A 100 -24.34 11.54 2.77
CA VAL A 100 -24.60 11.26 1.36
C VAL A 100 -26.09 10.93 1.13
N VAL A 101 -26.73 11.66 0.24
CA VAL A 101 -28.14 11.49 -0.18
C VAL A 101 -28.31 11.45 -1.72
N HIS A 102 -27.26 11.79 -2.47
CA HIS A 102 -27.27 11.79 -3.94
C HIS A 102 -26.02 11.10 -4.50
N LEU A 103 -26.13 10.55 -5.71
CA LEU A 103 -25.03 9.86 -6.39
C LEU A 103 -23.76 10.73 -6.54
N TRP A 104 -23.90 12.02 -6.88
CA TRP A 104 -22.75 12.91 -7.01
C TRP A 104 -22.02 13.14 -5.68
N MET A 105 -22.77 13.19 -4.55
CA MET A 105 -22.18 13.25 -3.22
C MET A 105 -21.40 11.97 -2.90
N LEU A 106 -21.93 10.82 -3.31
CA LEU A 106 -21.25 9.53 -3.16
C LEU A 106 -19.92 9.50 -3.92
N VAL A 107 -19.90 9.99 -5.17
CA VAL A 107 -18.67 10.10 -5.97
C VAL A 107 -17.64 10.98 -5.27
N VAL A 108 -18.04 12.17 -4.81
CA VAL A 108 -17.16 13.10 -4.06
C VAL A 108 -16.65 12.43 -2.78
N GLY A 109 -17.52 11.75 -2.03
CA GLY A 109 -17.15 11.02 -0.84
C GLY A 109 -16.12 9.90 -1.13
N PHE A 110 -16.35 9.11 -2.17
CA PHE A 110 -15.38 8.09 -2.59
C PHE A 110 -14.05 8.69 -3.03
N VAL A 111 -14.05 9.79 -3.78
CA VAL A 111 -12.80 10.51 -4.11
C VAL A 111 -12.07 10.90 -2.81
N GLY A 112 -12.77 11.49 -1.85
CA GLY A 112 -12.19 11.91 -0.57
C GLY A 112 -11.57 10.74 0.21
N ILE A 113 -12.34 9.69 0.46
CA ILE A 113 -11.86 8.58 1.31
C ILE A 113 -10.78 7.73 0.61
N ARG A 114 -10.83 7.59 -0.71
CA ARG A 114 -9.82 6.84 -1.48
C ARG A 114 -8.51 7.62 -1.58
N MET A 115 -8.60 8.91 -1.90
CA MET A 115 -7.46 9.80 -2.02
C MET A 115 -6.74 9.98 -0.69
N LEU A 116 -7.48 10.32 0.38
CA LEU A 116 -6.89 10.68 1.66
C LEU A 116 -6.57 9.45 2.52
N GLY A 117 -7.44 8.43 2.56
CA GLY A 117 -7.26 7.24 3.39
C GLY A 117 -6.32 6.23 2.76
N GLN A 118 -6.76 5.57 1.67
CA GLN A 118 -5.96 4.53 1.03
C GLN A 118 -4.65 5.09 0.46
N GLY A 119 -4.71 6.27 -0.15
CA GLY A 119 -3.55 6.89 -0.79
C GLY A 119 -2.67 7.65 0.18
N ALA A 120 -3.06 8.88 0.52
CA ALA A 120 -2.18 9.86 1.14
C ALA A 120 -1.77 9.51 2.58
N LEU A 121 -2.71 9.06 3.44
CA LEU A 121 -2.40 8.71 4.83
C LEU A 121 -1.51 7.47 4.91
N SER A 122 -1.76 6.48 4.04
CA SER A 122 -0.86 5.32 3.91
C SER A 122 0.52 5.73 3.43
N LEU A 123 0.61 6.63 2.43
CA LEU A 123 1.89 7.10 1.88
C LEU A 123 2.72 7.83 2.92
N VAL A 124 2.14 8.81 3.64
CA VAL A 124 2.86 9.58 4.66
C VAL A 124 3.33 8.71 5.83
N SER A 125 2.48 7.76 6.28
CA SER A 125 2.81 6.84 7.37
C SER A 125 3.98 5.92 7.01
N GLN A 126 3.96 5.32 5.81
CA GLN A 126 5.05 4.48 5.35
C GLN A 126 6.33 5.29 5.07
N THR A 127 6.21 6.53 4.61
CA THR A 127 7.36 7.43 4.44
C THR A 127 8.00 7.75 5.78
N SER A 128 7.20 7.99 6.83
CA SER A 128 7.72 8.18 8.19
C SER A 128 8.58 6.99 8.63
N ILE A 129 8.10 5.75 8.49
CA ILE A 129 8.87 4.56 8.86
C ILE A 129 10.18 4.49 8.06
N ALA A 130 10.14 4.79 6.75
CA ALA A 130 11.32 4.76 5.89
C ALA A 130 12.40 5.78 6.27
N LEU A 131 12.01 6.93 6.83
CA LEU A 131 12.92 7.98 7.29
C LEU A 131 13.61 7.63 8.63
N TRP A 132 12.91 6.95 9.53
CA TRP A 132 13.40 6.64 10.87
C TRP A 132 14.21 5.34 10.96
N PHE A 133 14.03 4.44 10.00
CA PHE A 133 14.72 3.15 9.96
C PHE A 133 15.52 2.99 8.68
N ASP A 134 16.75 2.53 8.80
CA ASP A 134 17.65 2.24 7.69
C ASP A 134 18.00 0.75 7.65
N GLN A 135 18.87 0.27 8.53
CA GLN A 135 19.24 -1.15 8.55
C GLN A 135 18.10 -2.06 9.06
N LYS A 136 17.26 -1.57 9.97
CA LYS A 136 16.10 -2.28 10.51
C LYS A 136 14.80 -1.95 9.79
N ARG A 137 14.87 -1.32 8.61
CA ARG A 137 13.71 -0.87 7.83
C ARG A 137 12.76 -2.01 7.53
N GLY A 138 13.27 -3.14 7.02
CA GLY A 138 12.46 -4.33 6.73
C GLY A 138 11.76 -4.86 7.96
N PHE A 139 12.46 -4.96 9.09
CA PHE A 139 11.86 -5.41 10.35
C PHE A 139 10.78 -4.46 10.87
N ALA A 140 11.01 -3.14 10.82
CA ALA A 140 10.04 -2.13 11.22
C ALA A 140 8.78 -2.18 10.35
N PHE A 141 8.93 -2.28 9.02
CA PHE A 141 7.80 -2.47 8.11
C PHE A 141 7.08 -3.80 8.35
N GLY A 142 7.81 -4.88 8.62
CA GLY A 142 7.25 -6.19 8.95
C GLY A 142 6.30 -6.11 10.15
N ILE A 143 6.74 -5.48 11.25
CA ILE A 143 5.91 -5.25 12.44
C ILE A 143 4.68 -4.40 12.07
N SER A 144 4.89 -3.27 11.39
CA SER A 144 3.80 -2.38 11.00
C SER A 144 2.76 -3.08 10.13
N MET A 145 3.18 -3.84 9.13
CA MET A 145 2.28 -4.58 8.24
C MET A 145 1.49 -5.64 8.98
N THR A 146 2.14 -6.40 9.88
CA THR A 146 1.48 -7.45 10.67
C THR A 146 0.43 -6.88 11.60
N VAL A 147 0.77 -5.84 12.36
CA VAL A 147 -0.15 -5.20 13.30
C VAL A 147 -1.33 -4.53 12.57
N SER A 148 -1.03 -3.77 11.50
CA SER A 148 -2.09 -3.11 10.71
C SER A 148 -3.02 -4.13 10.04
N ALA A 149 -2.51 -5.23 9.52
CA ALA A 149 -3.33 -6.28 8.92
C ALA A 149 -4.26 -6.92 9.95
N GLY A 150 -3.77 -7.19 11.17
CA GLY A 150 -4.59 -7.70 12.28
C GLY A 150 -5.71 -6.74 12.66
N VAL A 151 -5.41 -5.46 12.81
CA VAL A 151 -6.42 -4.43 13.13
C VAL A 151 -7.42 -4.28 11.98
N MET A 152 -6.97 -4.26 10.74
CA MET A 152 -7.84 -4.16 9.57
C MET A 152 -8.75 -5.38 9.39
N ALA A 153 -8.32 -6.58 9.79
CA ALA A 153 -9.14 -7.78 9.73
C ALA A 153 -10.35 -7.72 10.69
N LEU A 154 -10.20 -7.04 11.82
CA LEU A 154 -11.29 -6.80 12.78
C LEU A 154 -12.20 -5.63 12.39
N GLY A 155 -11.76 -4.80 11.46
CA GLY A 155 -12.44 -3.59 11.05
C GLY A 155 -13.87 -3.79 10.55
N PRO A 156 -14.13 -4.72 9.61
CA PRO A 156 -15.49 -5.00 9.15
C PRO A 156 -16.46 -5.41 10.28
N LEU A 157 -15.98 -6.19 11.25
CA LEU A 157 -16.79 -6.58 12.42
C LEU A 157 -17.17 -5.34 13.25
N ALA A 158 -16.20 -4.48 13.54
CA ALA A 158 -16.44 -3.24 14.27
C ALA A 158 -17.41 -2.31 13.53
N LEU A 159 -17.24 -2.16 12.21
CA LEU A 159 -18.13 -1.34 11.38
C LEU A 159 -19.54 -1.93 11.30
N THR A 160 -19.68 -3.24 11.15
CA THR A 160 -20.98 -3.90 11.12
C THR A 160 -21.71 -3.72 12.46
N PHE A 161 -21.00 -3.83 13.59
CA PHE A 161 -21.54 -3.52 14.92
C PHE A 161 -22.04 -2.08 15.01
N LEU A 162 -21.23 -1.10 14.58
CA LEU A 162 -21.63 0.31 14.58
C LEU A 162 -22.85 0.57 13.68
N ILE A 163 -22.93 -0.12 12.53
CA ILE A 163 -24.08 -0.01 11.62
C ILE A 163 -25.34 -0.57 12.29
N ALA A 164 -25.25 -1.70 12.98
CA ALA A 164 -26.38 -2.33 13.65
C ALA A 164 -26.92 -1.48 14.81
N GLU A 165 -26.03 -0.86 15.60
CA GLU A 165 -26.42 -0.10 16.79
C GLU A 165 -26.86 1.34 16.47
N PHE A 166 -26.15 2.01 15.54
CA PHE A 166 -26.33 3.46 15.30
C PHE A 166 -26.82 3.79 13.90
N GLY A 167 -26.96 2.79 13.02
CA GLY A 167 -27.21 2.99 11.61
C GLY A 167 -25.97 3.41 10.82
N TRP A 168 -25.98 3.15 9.50
CA TRP A 168 -24.82 3.32 8.64
C TRP A 168 -24.32 4.78 8.54
N ARG A 169 -25.20 5.77 8.65
CA ARG A 169 -24.83 7.18 8.58
C ARG A 169 -24.00 7.61 9.79
N TRP A 170 -24.44 7.24 10.99
CA TRP A 170 -23.70 7.50 12.22
C TRP A 170 -22.45 6.65 12.34
N ALA A 171 -22.44 5.43 11.81
CA ALA A 171 -21.23 4.60 11.75
C ALA A 171 -20.09 5.29 10.99
N TRP A 172 -20.38 5.98 9.86
CA TRP A 172 -19.41 6.82 9.17
C TRP A 172 -18.94 8.00 10.02
N CYS A 173 -19.84 8.71 10.67
CA CYS A 173 -19.49 9.83 11.55
C CYS A 173 -18.60 9.39 12.72
N ILE A 174 -18.94 8.27 13.37
CA ILE A 174 -18.17 7.70 14.48
C ILE A 174 -16.77 7.25 13.98
N ALA A 175 -16.69 6.59 12.84
CA ALA A 175 -15.42 6.20 12.25
C ALA A 175 -14.54 7.42 11.92
N GLY A 176 -15.12 8.48 11.36
CA GLY A 176 -14.45 9.75 11.12
C GLY A 176 -13.97 10.40 12.42
N GLY A 177 -14.84 10.47 13.43
CA GLY A 177 -14.49 10.98 14.77
C GLY A 177 -13.35 10.18 15.41
N GLY A 178 -13.36 8.86 15.26
CA GLY A 178 -12.28 7.99 15.73
C GLY A 178 -10.91 8.32 15.11
N ILE A 179 -10.86 8.61 13.80
CA ILE A 179 -9.64 9.07 13.15
C ILE A 179 -9.17 10.41 13.73
N LEU A 180 -10.09 11.37 13.89
CA LEU A 180 -9.79 12.70 14.40
C LEU A 180 -9.20 12.63 15.83
N VAL A 181 -9.81 11.83 16.69
CA VAL A 181 -9.43 11.74 18.11
C VAL A 181 -8.19 10.87 18.33
N ALA A 182 -8.01 9.81 17.53
CA ALA A 182 -6.88 8.90 17.73
C ALA A 182 -5.62 9.36 16.97
N VAL A 183 -5.74 9.71 15.67
CA VAL A 183 -4.57 9.94 14.82
C VAL A 183 -4.06 11.38 14.92
N VAL A 184 -4.96 12.37 14.92
CA VAL A 184 -4.57 13.78 14.85
C VAL A 184 -3.83 14.25 16.12
N PRO A 185 -4.32 14.03 17.35
CA PRO A 185 -3.59 14.42 18.56
C PRO A 185 -2.29 13.63 18.73
N ALA A 186 -2.31 12.34 18.36
CA ALA A 186 -1.12 11.51 18.42
C ALA A 186 -0.04 12.02 17.44
N ALA A 187 -0.42 12.38 16.22
CA ALA A 187 0.49 12.98 15.26
C ALA A 187 0.99 14.35 15.70
N TRP A 188 0.10 15.19 16.25
CA TRP A 188 0.47 16.51 16.75
C TRP A 188 1.46 16.44 17.94
N ARG A 189 1.27 15.47 18.85
CA ARG A 189 2.04 15.39 20.09
C ARG A 189 3.37 14.64 19.94
N TRP A 190 3.43 13.61 19.08
CA TRP A 190 4.54 12.66 19.06
C TRP A 190 5.21 12.48 17.70
N MET A 191 4.58 12.93 16.60
CA MET A 191 5.22 12.80 15.28
C MET A 191 6.36 13.79 15.13
N GLU A 192 7.48 13.30 14.59
CA GLU A 192 8.65 14.08 14.23
C GLU A 192 9.03 13.80 12.78
N ASP A 193 9.57 14.80 12.11
CA ASP A 193 9.83 14.70 10.66
C ASP A 193 10.99 13.76 10.35
N ARG A 194 12.10 13.92 11.06
CA ARG A 194 13.33 13.16 10.83
C ARG A 194 14.08 12.92 12.15
N PRO A 195 14.86 11.82 12.27
CA PRO A 195 15.67 11.57 13.45
C PRO A 195 16.70 12.68 13.71
N GLU A 196 17.24 13.28 12.64
CA GLU A 196 18.26 14.34 12.72
C GLU A 196 17.74 15.58 13.44
N SER A 197 16.44 15.89 13.37
CA SER A 197 15.80 17.01 14.09
C SER A 197 15.92 16.89 15.63
N LEU A 198 16.12 15.66 16.11
CA LEU A 198 16.32 15.34 17.53
C LEU A 198 17.79 14.98 17.84
N GLY A 199 18.72 15.23 16.93
CA GLY A 199 20.11 14.82 17.10
C GLY A 199 20.32 13.29 17.10
N GLN A 200 19.35 12.53 16.57
CA GLN A 200 19.43 11.08 16.45
C GLN A 200 19.77 10.69 15.01
N LEU A 201 20.34 9.53 14.83
CA LEU A 201 20.50 8.91 13.51
C LEU A 201 19.45 7.82 13.31
N PRO A 202 19.14 7.45 12.06
CA PRO A 202 18.27 6.29 11.79
C PRO A 202 18.74 5.06 12.56
N ASP A 203 17.81 4.21 13.00
CA ASP A 203 18.03 3.05 13.87
C ASP A 203 18.58 3.37 15.27
N GLY A 204 18.68 4.64 15.68
CA GLY A 204 19.25 5.06 16.97
C GLY A 204 20.76 4.86 17.07
N ARG A 205 21.44 4.81 15.94
CA ARG A 205 22.92 4.67 15.91
C ARG A 205 23.58 5.88 16.55
N ARG A 206 24.72 5.66 17.20
CA ARG A 206 25.63 6.76 17.55
C ARG A 206 26.44 7.12 16.32
N PRO A 207 26.78 8.40 16.10
CA PRO A 207 27.75 8.77 15.09
C PRO A 207 29.04 8.00 15.38
N LEU A 208 29.35 7.01 14.58
CA LEU A 208 30.65 6.35 14.62
C LEU A 208 31.64 7.35 14.06
N SER A 209 32.63 7.74 14.88
CA SER A 209 33.77 8.51 14.45
C SER A 209 34.31 7.93 13.11
N PHE A 210 34.24 8.72 12.05
CA PHE A 210 35.01 8.61 10.79
C PHE A 210 35.19 7.22 10.14
N ARG A 211 34.21 6.33 10.18
CA ARG A 211 34.18 5.26 9.19
C ARG A 211 33.38 5.75 8.00
N SER A 212 33.99 5.79 6.82
CA SER A 212 33.37 6.27 5.58
C SER A 212 32.08 5.49 5.32
N VAL A 213 30.98 6.06 5.75
CA VAL A 213 29.66 5.62 5.28
C VAL A 213 29.64 5.99 3.81
N LYS A 214 29.55 5.02 2.89
CA LYS A 214 29.31 5.33 1.49
C LYS A 214 28.15 6.32 1.45
N PRO A 215 28.30 7.48 0.79
CA PRO A 215 27.23 8.46 0.68
C PRO A 215 25.99 7.73 0.12
N ILE A 216 24.87 7.82 0.82
CA ILE A 216 23.60 7.31 0.26
C ILE A 216 23.29 8.26 -0.89
N GLU A 217 23.28 7.74 -2.11
CA GLU A 217 22.88 8.53 -3.27
C GLU A 217 21.38 8.83 -3.17
N HIS A 218 21.03 10.12 -3.12
CA HIS A 218 19.66 10.58 -3.13
C HIS A 218 19.23 10.93 -4.55
N PHE A 219 18.21 10.28 -5.06
CA PHE A 219 17.67 10.52 -6.38
C PHE A 219 16.53 11.54 -6.30
N THR A 220 16.46 12.44 -7.27
CA THR A 220 15.27 13.23 -7.56
C THR A 220 14.21 12.35 -8.24
N VAL A 221 12.95 12.80 -8.28
CA VAL A 221 11.87 12.06 -9.01
C VAL A 221 12.26 11.85 -10.47
N ARG A 222 12.80 12.89 -11.13
CA ARG A 222 13.20 12.82 -12.54
C ARG A 222 14.31 11.79 -12.75
N GLU A 223 15.34 11.80 -11.92
CA GLU A 223 16.42 10.81 -11.98
C GLU A 223 15.88 9.40 -11.71
N ALA A 224 15.04 9.21 -10.68
CA ALA A 224 14.47 7.90 -10.38
C ALA A 224 13.63 7.35 -11.54
N THR A 225 12.74 8.17 -12.12
CA THR A 225 11.84 7.75 -13.21
C THR A 225 12.56 7.55 -14.55
N THR A 226 13.81 7.97 -14.70
CA THR A 226 14.64 7.62 -15.88
C THR A 226 15.35 6.29 -15.73
N THR A 227 15.35 5.67 -14.53
CA THR A 227 16.02 4.39 -14.31
C THR A 227 15.13 3.20 -14.67
N HIS A 228 15.73 2.15 -15.23
CA HIS A 228 15.05 0.87 -15.46
C HIS A 228 14.57 0.24 -14.13
N ALA A 229 15.34 0.43 -13.05
CA ALA A 229 15.02 -0.09 -11.73
C ALA A 229 13.65 0.39 -11.23
N PHE A 230 13.35 1.69 -11.37
CA PHE A 230 12.07 2.27 -10.99
C PHE A 230 10.90 1.59 -11.74
N TRP A 231 11.02 1.44 -13.05
CA TRP A 231 9.94 0.88 -13.87
C TRP A 231 9.77 -0.62 -13.67
N ILE A 232 10.86 -1.37 -13.46
CA ILE A 232 10.78 -2.81 -13.13
C ILE A 232 10.06 -3.00 -11.79
N MET A 233 10.44 -2.27 -10.75
CA MET A 233 9.77 -2.34 -9.44
C MET A 233 8.31 -1.91 -9.52
N THR A 234 8.02 -0.83 -10.27
CA THR A 234 6.66 -0.31 -10.45
C THR A 234 5.81 -1.26 -11.27
N SER A 235 6.32 -1.90 -12.34
CA SER A 235 5.57 -2.86 -13.15
C SER A 235 5.17 -4.10 -12.34
N VAL A 236 6.06 -4.63 -11.52
CA VAL A 236 5.74 -5.73 -10.58
C VAL A 236 4.61 -5.34 -9.64
N MET A 237 4.64 -4.12 -9.08
CA MET A 237 3.57 -3.60 -8.23
C MET A 237 2.25 -3.43 -9.00
N VAL A 238 2.29 -2.91 -10.22
CA VAL A 238 1.13 -2.70 -11.12
C VAL A 238 0.44 -4.03 -11.41
N VAL A 239 1.20 -5.04 -11.84
CA VAL A 239 0.66 -6.38 -12.13
C VAL A 239 0.03 -7.01 -10.89
N SER A 240 0.74 -7.00 -9.76
CA SER A 240 0.20 -7.52 -8.50
C SER A 240 -1.06 -6.78 -8.06
N SER A 241 -1.08 -5.44 -8.12
CA SER A 241 -2.23 -4.63 -7.70
C SER A 241 -3.45 -4.86 -8.57
N ALA A 242 -3.28 -4.95 -9.90
CA ALA A 242 -4.38 -5.20 -10.83
C ALA A 242 -4.97 -6.59 -10.62
N LEU A 243 -4.15 -7.64 -10.67
CA LEU A 243 -4.65 -9.01 -10.62
C LEU A 243 -5.21 -9.38 -9.26
N LEU A 244 -4.52 -9.01 -8.16
CA LEU A 244 -5.01 -9.28 -6.81
C LEU A 244 -6.36 -8.60 -6.55
N THR A 245 -6.51 -7.33 -6.97
CA THR A 245 -7.79 -6.60 -6.81
C THR A 245 -8.87 -7.17 -7.71
N GLY A 246 -8.55 -7.49 -8.98
CA GLY A 246 -9.49 -8.07 -9.93
C GLY A 246 -10.04 -9.40 -9.45
N VAL A 247 -9.16 -10.32 -9.02
CA VAL A 247 -9.55 -11.63 -8.50
C VAL A 247 -10.35 -11.51 -7.19
N THR A 248 -9.93 -10.63 -6.29
CA THR A 248 -10.65 -10.42 -5.02
C THR A 248 -12.04 -9.85 -5.25
N PHE A 249 -12.19 -8.92 -6.19
CA PHE A 249 -13.47 -8.31 -6.55
C PHE A 249 -14.46 -9.32 -7.11
N HIS A 250 -13.99 -10.20 -8.00
CA HIS A 250 -14.82 -11.24 -8.64
C HIS A 250 -14.85 -12.55 -7.83
N HIS A 251 -14.24 -12.61 -6.66
CA HIS A 251 -14.01 -13.84 -5.90
C HIS A 251 -15.26 -14.70 -5.76
N PHE A 252 -16.38 -14.14 -5.32
CA PHE A 252 -17.62 -14.89 -5.13
C PHE A 252 -18.23 -15.36 -6.44
N GLY A 253 -18.19 -14.57 -7.50
CA GLY A 253 -18.62 -14.95 -8.84
C GLY A 253 -17.77 -16.08 -9.42
N LEU A 254 -16.45 -15.97 -9.32
CA LEU A 254 -15.49 -16.97 -9.72
C LEU A 254 -15.75 -18.32 -9.01
N ARG A 255 -16.00 -18.28 -7.70
CA ARG A 255 -16.23 -19.49 -6.89
C ARG A 255 -17.62 -20.11 -7.11
N LYS A 256 -18.64 -19.28 -7.29
CA LYS A 256 -19.98 -19.74 -7.66
C LYS A 256 -20.00 -20.46 -8.99
N ALA A 257 -19.26 -19.96 -10.00
CA ALA A 257 -19.10 -20.62 -11.29
C ALA A 257 -18.39 -21.99 -11.17
N ALA A 258 -17.51 -22.16 -10.18
CA ALA A 258 -16.88 -23.45 -9.84
C ALA A 258 -17.76 -24.36 -8.95
N GLY A 259 -19.03 -24.03 -8.75
CA GLY A 259 -19.96 -24.84 -7.94
C GLY A 259 -19.75 -24.73 -6.41
N VAL A 260 -19.00 -23.72 -5.97
CA VAL A 260 -18.67 -23.50 -4.53
C VAL A 260 -19.75 -22.64 -3.88
N THR A 261 -20.22 -23.04 -2.70
CA THR A 261 -21.19 -22.25 -1.93
C THR A 261 -20.60 -20.93 -1.42
N THR A 262 -21.44 -19.93 -1.14
CA THR A 262 -20.99 -18.63 -0.62
C THR A 262 -20.24 -18.76 0.71
N GLY A 263 -20.67 -19.70 1.57
CA GLY A 263 -20.00 -19.97 2.85
C GLY A 263 -18.59 -20.55 2.66
N GLU A 264 -18.43 -21.53 1.78
CA GLU A 264 -17.13 -22.11 1.43
C GLU A 264 -16.22 -21.07 0.75
N ALA A 265 -16.78 -20.23 -0.13
CA ALA A 265 -16.04 -19.13 -0.75
C ALA A 265 -15.50 -18.14 0.29
N ALA A 266 -16.23 -17.88 1.36
CA ALA A 266 -15.77 -17.00 2.43
C ALA A 266 -14.62 -17.60 3.25
N THR A 267 -14.57 -18.92 3.46
CA THR A 267 -13.50 -19.58 4.22
C THR A 267 -12.12 -19.42 3.57
N VAL A 268 -12.08 -19.20 2.26
CA VAL A 268 -10.88 -19.03 1.46
C VAL A 268 -10.09 -17.75 1.83
N PHE A 269 -10.75 -16.77 2.44
CA PHE A 269 -10.08 -15.56 2.93
C PHE A 269 -9.18 -15.81 4.15
N ILE A 270 -9.38 -16.90 4.90
CA ILE A 270 -8.55 -17.23 6.07
C ILE A 270 -7.11 -17.57 5.64
N PRO A 271 -6.85 -18.57 4.75
CA PRO A 271 -5.49 -18.82 4.26
C PRO A 271 -4.91 -17.62 3.51
N GLN A 272 -5.72 -16.82 2.81
CA GLN A 272 -5.25 -15.59 2.18
C GLN A 272 -4.75 -14.58 3.22
N MET A 273 -5.46 -14.40 4.32
CA MET A 273 -5.03 -13.52 5.42
C MET A 273 -3.71 -14.03 6.05
N VAL A 274 -3.62 -15.33 6.32
CA VAL A 274 -2.40 -15.95 6.84
C VAL A 274 -1.22 -15.71 5.89
N GLY A 275 -1.39 -15.94 4.59
CA GLY A 275 -0.38 -15.67 3.58
C GLY A 275 0.03 -14.20 3.54
N THR A 276 -0.93 -13.28 3.64
CA THR A 276 -0.67 -11.83 3.60
C THR A 276 0.16 -11.38 4.81
N VAL A 277 -0.20 -11.82 6.01
CA VAL A 277 0.51 -11.43 7.24
C VAL A 277 1.90 -12.03 7.27
N THR A 278 2.02 -13.34 7.04
CA THR A 278 3.31 -14.04 7.09
C THR A 278 4.29 -13.56 6.01
N ALA A 279 3.82 -13.39 4.77
CA ALA A 279 4.66 -12.90 3.70
C ALA A 279 5.00 -11.41 3.87
N GLY A 280 4.07 -10.60 4.35
CA GLY A 280 4.32 -9.19 4.66
C GLY A 280 5.49 -9.02 5.64
N PHE A 281 5.50 -9.80 6.71
CA PHE A 281 6.61 -9.82 7.67
C PHE A 281 7.89 -10.42 7.05
N LEU A 282 7.78 -11.60 6.43
CA LEU A 282 8.93 -12.35 5.93
C LEU A 282 9.67 -11.59 4.82
N TRP A 283 8.97 -11.07 3.80
CA TRP A 283 9.60 -10.32 2.71
C TRP A 283 10.16 -8.97 3.18
N ALA A 284 9.49 -8.31 4.13
CA ALA A 284 10.04 -7.11 4.75
C ALA A 284 11.37 -7.41 5.47
N TRP A 285 11.42 -8.49 6.26
CA TRP A 285 12.63 -8.92 6.96
C TRP A 285 13.73 -9.42 6.00
N LEU A 286 13.35 -10.14 4.95
CA LEU A 286 14.27 -10.62 3.91
C LEU A 286 14.83 -9.48 3.05
N SER A 287 14.12 -8.34 2.94
CA SER A 287 14.58 -7.19 2.14
C SER A 287 15.89 -6.59 2.63
N ASP A 288 16.23 -6.83 3.89
CA ASP A 288 17.52 -6.42 4.47
C ASP A 288 18.66 -7.43 4.16
N ARG A 289 18.34 -8.64 3.69
CA ARG A 289 19.29 -9.77 3.54
C ARG A 289 19.46 -10.27 2.11
N LEU A 290 18.39 -10.27 1.33
CA LEU A 290 18.40 -10.82 -0.02
C LEU A 290 18.44 -9.71 -1.08
N SER A 291 18.81 -10.10 -2.29
CA SER A 291 18.78 -9.17 -3.42
C SER A 291 17.35 -8.81 -3.80
N PRO A 292 17.08 -7.54 -4.17
CA PRO A 292 15.76 -7.11 -4.61
C PRO A 292 15.18 -7.94 -5.78
N SER A 293 16.04 -8.38 -6.72
CA SER A 293 15.62 -9.23 -7.84
C SER A 293 15.00 -10.54 -7.38
N VAL A 294 15.66 -11.26 -6.47
CA VAL A 294 15.15 -12.53 -5.92
C VAL A 294 13.81 -12.32 -5.21
N LEU A 295 13.67 -11.24 -4.45
CA LEU A 295 12.46 -10.92 -3.72
C LEU A 295 11.28 -10.59 -4.64
N LEU A 296 11.52 -9.85 -5.73
CA LEU A 296 10.47 -9.54 -6.71
C LEU A 296 10.10 -10.78 -7.53
N VAL A 297 11.07 -11.61 -7.90
CA VAL A 297 10.84 -12.89 -8.59
C VAL A 297 9.96 -13.82 -7.75
N THR A 298 10.32 -14.04 -6.48
CA THR A 298 9.53 -14.91 -5.59
C THR A 298 8.15 -14.35 -5.27
N CYS A 299 8.01 -13.02 -5.19
CA CYS A 299 6.73 -12.35 -5.09
C CYS A 299 5.84 -12.65 -6.32
N GLN A 300 6.36 -12.50 -7.53
CA GLN A 300 5.59 -12.79 -8.75
C GLN A 300 5.34 -14.28 -8.95
N ALA A 301 6.29 -15.14 -8.57
CA ALA A 301 6.11 -16.59 -8.62
C ALA A 301 4.90 -17.04 -7.78
N SER A 302 4.66 -16.41 -6.63
CA SER A 302 3.46 -16.70 -5.82
C SER A 302 2.17 -16.35 -6.55
N LEU A 303 2.14 -15.27 -7.35
CA LEU A 303 0.97 -14.87 -8.13
C LEU A 303 0.76 -15.78 -9.35
N VAL A 304 1.83 -16.17 -10.03
CA VAL A 304 1.78 -17.21 -11.08
C VAL A 304 1.20 -18.50 -10.49
N GLY A 305 1.77 -18.97 -9.38
CA GLY A 305 1.30 -20.18 -8.71
C GLY A 305 -0.17 -20.10 -8.27
N ALA A 306 -0.64 -18.91 -7.83
CA ALA A 306 -2.03 -18.70 -7.50
C ALA A 306 -2.95 -18.88 -8.72
N HIS A 307 -2.62 -18.25 -9.85
CA HIS A 307 -3.42 -18.38 -11.06
C HIS A 307 -3.42 -19.82 -11.60
N LEU A 308 -2.29 -20.52 -11.56
CA LEU A 308 -2.21 -21.93 -11.96
C LEU A 308 -2.97 -22.85 -11.00
N ALA A 309 -2.86 -22.62 -9.70
CA ALA A 309 -3.57 -23.39 -8.69
C ALA A 309 -5.10 -23.15 -8.71
N TYR A 310 -5.58 -22.09 -9.37
CA TYR A 310 -7.00 -21.84 -9.49
C TYR A 310 -7.74 -22.98 -10.22
N ALA A 311 -7.13 -23.58 -11.22
CA ALA A 311 -7.70 -24.70 -11.98
C ALA A 311 -8.02 -25.91 -11.07
N GLU A 312 -7.17 -26.14 -10.06
CA GLU A 312 -7.28 -27.21 -9.09
C GLU A 312 -7.98 -26.76 -7.78
N ALA A 313 -8.49 -25.53 -7.76
CA ALA A 313 -9.03 -24.92 -6.55
C ALA A 313 -10.47 -25.39 -6.23
N ARG A 314 -10.67 -26.72 -6.18
CA ARG A 314 -11.86 -27.34 -5.61
C ARG A 314 -11.97 -27.04 -4.11
N PRO A 315 -13.18 -27.16 -3.51
CA PRO A 315 -13.33 -27.03 -2.05
C PRO A 315 -12.32 -27.90 -1.30
N GLY A 316 -11.63 -27.33 -0.32
CA GLY A 316 -10.60 -28.00 0.47
C GLY A 316 -9.19 -27.47 0.23
N ILE A 317 -8.21 -28.37 0.12
CA ILE A 317 -6.76 -28.03 0.07
C ILE A 317 -6.42 -27.17 -1.14
N GLY A 318 -6.96 -27.45 -2.33
CA GLY A 318 -6.69 -26.67 -3.54
C GLY A 318 -7.10 -25.21 -3.39
N ALA A 319 -8.29 -24.95 -2.84
CA ALA A 319 -8.76 -23.60 -2.56
C ALA A 319 -7.89 -22.89 -1.52
N ALA A 320 -7.41 -23.61 -0.51
CA ALA A 320 -6.55 -23.05 0.52
C ALA A 320 -5.16 -22.67 -0.06
N ILE A 321 -4.57 -23.50 -0.92
CA ILE A 321 -3.29 -23.22 -1.59
C ILE A 321 -3.41 -21.99 -2.50
N TYR A 322 -4.44 -21.96 -3.37
CA TYR A 322 -4.73 -20.80 -4.20
C TYR A 322 -4.77 -19.50 -3.40
N SER A 323 -5.54 -19.50 -2.33
CA SER A 323 -5.76 -18.30 -1.51
C SER A 323 -4.52 -17.91 -0.71
N LEU A 324 -3.81 -18.90 -0.18
CA LEU A 324 -2.53 -18.67 0.51
C LEU A 324 -1.54 -17.97 -0.43
N LEU A 325 -1.42 -18.44 -1.67
CA LEU A 325 -0.52 -17.84 -2.67
C LEU A 325 -0.92 -16.43 -3.06
N LEU A 326 -2.24 -16.14 -3.19
CA LEU A 326 -2.73 -14.77 -3.37
C LEU A 326 -2.36 -13.89 -2.17
N GLY A 327 -2.51 -14.41 -0.95
CA GLY A 327 -2.11 -13.73 0.26
C GLY A 327 -0.61 -13.46 0.29
N VAL A 328 0.21 -14.45 -0.04
CA VAL A 328 1.66 -14.30 -0.13
C VAL A 328 2.05 -13.18 -1.10
N ASN A 329 1.45 -13.12 -2.29
CA ASN A 329 1.70 -12.00 -3.21
C ASN A 329 1.28 -10.67 -2.60
N GLY A 330 0.07 -10.57 -2.03
CA GLY A 330 -0.44 -9.33 -1.47
C GLY A 330 0.39 -8.79 -0.30
N GLY A 331 0.91 -9.68 0.57
CA GLY A 331 1.78 -9.31 1.67
C GLY A 331 3.17 -8.90 1.20
N SER A 332 3.80 -9.75 0.35
CA SER A 332 5.15 -9.51 -0.14
C SER A 332 5.27 -8.23 -0.96
N ILE A 333 4.36 -7.95 -1.90
CA ILE A 333 4.43 -6.74 -2.73
C ILE A 333 4.32 -5.45 -1.89
N ARG A 334 3.44 -5.43 -0.88
CA ARG A 334 3.33 -4.28 0.03
C ARG A 334 4.61 -4.04 0.80
N ALA A 335 5.22 -5.12 1.33
CA ALA A 335 6.49 -5.05 2.04
C ALA A 335 7.62 -4.53 1.12
N LEU A 336 7.73 -5.07 -0.10
CA LEU A 336 8.77 -4.71 -1.06
C LEU A 336 8.65 -3.26 -1.53
N VAL A 337 7.46 -2.78 -1.84
CA VAL A 337 7.22 -1.36 -2.18
C VAL A 337 7.63 -0.44 -1.03
N ALA A 338 7.36 -0.84 0.21
CA ALA A 338 7.72 -0.04 1.37
C ALA A 338 9.23 0.00 1.65
N THR A 339 9.95 -1.08 1.36
CA THR A 339 11.38 -1.23 1.73
C THR A 339 12.36 -0.92 0.59
N LEU A 340 12.07 -1.33 -0.65
CA LEU A 340 13.04 -1.25 -1.74
C LEU A 340 13.20 0.16 -2.32
N TYR A 341 12.13 0.96 -2.43
CA TYR A 341 12.25 2.31 -2.96
C TYR A 341 13.17 3.18 -2.10
N PRO A 342 13.00 3.26 -0.75
CA PRO A 342 13.95 4.01 0.07
C PRO A 342 15.37 3.45 0.05
N LYS A 343 15.52 2.12 -0.08
CA LYS A 343 16.83 1.45 -0.12
C LYS A 343 17.65 1.86 -1.35
N TRP A 344 16.99 2.05 -2.50
CA TRP A 344 17.67 2.29 -3.77
C TRP A 344 17.68 3.75 -4.24
N PHE A 345 16.65 4.52 -3.90
CA PHE A 345 16.55 5.92 -4.33
C PHE A 345 16.84 6.93 -3.22
N GLY A 346 17.20 6.45 -2.02
CA GLY A 346 17.42 7.31 -0.86
C GLY A 346 16.11 7.84 -0.25
N THR A 347 16.25 8.72 0.74
CA THR A 347 15.12 9.20 1.55
C THR A 347 14.80 10.68 1.39
N GLU A 348 15.61 11.45 0.64
CA GLU A 348 15.43 12.91 0.51
C GLU A 348 14.14 13.28 -0.25
N HIS A 349 13.87 12.59 -1.37
CA HIS A 349 12.67 12.80 -2.20
C HIS A 349 11.76 11.58 -2.25
N ILE A 350 11.81 10.74 -1.20
CA ILE A 350 11.14 9.44 -1.20
C ILE A 350 9.62 9.54 -1.27
N GLY A 351 9.04 10.60 -0.69
CA GLY A 351 7.61 10.86 -0.75
C GLY A 351 7.14 11.04 -2.20
N ALA A 352 7.83 11.88 -2.96
CA ALA A 352 7.48 12.13 -4.37
C ALA A 352 7.74 10.91 -5.26
N ILE A 353 8.86 10.19 -5.09
CA ILE A 353 9.18 8.98 -5.85
C ILE A 353 8.14 7.89 -5.60
N ARG A 354 7.81 7.63 -4.33
CA ARG A 354 6.77 6.66 -3.97
C ARG A 354 5.38 7.12 -4.38
N GLY A 355 5.12 8.44 -4.37
CA GLY A 355 3.88 9.03 -4.84
C GLY A 355 3.59 8.67 -6.30
N VAL A 356 4.60 8.75 -7.18
CA VAL A 356 4.49 8.31 -8.58
C VAL A 356 4.22 6.81 -8.67
N ALA A 357 5.01 5.98 -8.00
CA ALA A 357 4.82 4.53 -8.01
C ALA A 357 3.43 4.13 -7.47
N THR A 358 2.97 4.75 -6.38
CA THR A 358 1.65 4.50 -5.78
C THR A 358 0.52 4.89 -6.72
N ALA A 359 0.66 5.98 -7.49
CA ALA A 359 -0.32 6.38 -8.49
C ALA A 359 -0.56 5.25 -9.52
N PHE A 360 0.50 4.65 -10.03
CA PHE A 360 0.41 3.51 -10.95
C PHE A 360 -0.21 2.28 -10.28
N GLY A 361 0.20 1.93 -9.06
CA GLY A 361 -0.32 0.77 -8.34
C GLY A 361 -1.80 0.91 -7.98
N VAL A 362 -2.23 2.06 -7.49
CA VAL A 362 -3.65 2.33 -7.15
C VAL A 362 -4.49 2.43 -8.43
N GLY A 363 -3.99 3.08 -9.48
CA GLY A 363 -4.65 3.11 -10.78
C GLY A 363 -4.84 1.71 -11.37
N ALA A 364 -3.82 0.85 -11.30
CA ALA A 364 -3.89 -0.54 -11.73
C ALA A 364 -4.93 -1.36 -10.96
N SER A 365 -5.04 -1.14 -9.65
CA SER A 365 -6.07 -1.79 -8.83
C SER A 365 -7.51 -1.43 -9.26
N ALA A 366 -7.70 -0.24 -9.80
CA ALA A 366 -9.00 0.19 -10.32
C ALA A 366 -9.36 -0.51 -11.65
N ILE A 367 -8.35 -0.84 -12.47
CA ILE A 367 -8.54 -1.50 -13.78
C ILE A 367 -8.65 -3.03 -13.63
N GLY A 368 -8.10 -3.60 -12.56
CA GLY A 368 -8.06 -5.05 -12.33
C GLY A 368 -9.39 -5.78 -12.53
N PRO A 369 -10.49 -5.34 -11.92
CA PRO A 369 -11.81 -5.96 -12.13
C PRO A 369 -12.28 -5.95 -13.60
N LEU A 370 -11.93 -4.92 -14.36
CA LEU A 370 -12.24 -4.82 -15.79
C LEU A 370 -11.45 -5.84 -16.62
N ILE A 371 -10.19 -6.09 -16.26
CA ILE A 371 -9.35 -7.13 -16.89
C ILE A 371 -10.01 -8.50 -16.71
N ILE A 372 -10.47 -8.84 -15.51
CA ILE A 372 -11.14 -10.10 -15.23
C ILE A 372 -12.47 -10.20 -16.01
N ALA A 373 -13.30 -9.16 -15.93
CA ALA A 373 -14.61 -9.16 -16.62
C ALA A 373 -14.46 -9.21 -18.15
N GLY A 374 -13.50 -8.47 -18.72
CA GLY A 374 -13.20 -8.48 -20.15
C GLY A 374 -12.61 -9.81 -20.62
N GLY A 375 -11.68 -10.35 -19.84
CA GLY A 375 -11.08 -11.64 -20.13
C GLY A 375 -12.11 -12.78 -20.10
N PHE A 376 -13.02 -12.78 -19.14
CA PHE A 376 -14.09 -13.77 -19.07
C PHE A 376 -15.02 -13.73 -20.30
N ARG A 377 -15.32 -12.55 -20.82
CA ARG A 377 -16.13 -12.43 -22.06
C ARG A 377 -15.46 -13.05 -23.28
N ILE A 378 -14.13 -13.19 -23.28
CA ILE A 378 -13.36 -13.74 -24.39
C ILE A 378 -13.20 -15.25 -24.22
N THR A 379 -12.94 -15.73 -22.99
CA THR A 379 -12.64 -17.13 -22.72
C THR A 379 -13.88 -17.96 -22.40
N ASP A 380 -14.95 -17.31 -21.90
CA ASP A 380 -16.18 -17.94 -21.37
C ASP A 380 -15.91 -19.03 -20.32
N ASP A 381 -14.68 -19.10 -19.82
CA ASP A 381 -14.21 -20.05 -18.80
C ASP A 381 -13.20 -19.39 -17.85
N TYR A 382 -13.51 -19.44 -16.56
CA TYR A 382 -12.63 -18.88 -15.53
C TYR A 382 -11.33 -19.65 -15.35
N VAL A 383 -11.30 -20.95 -15.62
CA VAL A 383 -10.07 -21.76 -15.57
C VAL A 383 -9.11 -21.31 -16.68
N GLN A 384 -9.62 -21.27 -17.91
CA GLN A 384 -8.85 -20.78 -19.05
C GLN A 384 -8.40 -19.33 -18.86
N LEU A 385 -9.28 -18.47 -18.34
CA LEU A 385 -8.93 -17.08 -18.00
C LEU A 385 -7.74 -17.03 -17.04
N ASN A 386 -7.72 -17.83 -15.97
CA ASN A 386 -6.64 -17.80 -15.00
C ASN A 386 -5.31 -18.26 -15.60
N TYR A 387 -5.30 -19.25 -16.51
CA TYR A 387 -4.09 -19.61 -17.25
C TYR A 387 -3.55 -18.45 -18.10
N VAL A 388 -4.44 -17.71 -18.77
CA VAL A 388 -4.05 -16.53 -19.55
C VAL A 388 -3.52 -15.42 -18.62
N LEU A 389 -4.18 -15.19 -17.50
CA LEU A 389 -3.76 -14.17 -16.54
C LEU A 389 -2.41 -14.49 -15.88
N ALA A 390 -2.04 -15.77 -15.74
CA ALA A 390 -0.74 -16.19 -15.24
C ALA A 390 0.45 -15.68 -16.09
N ILE A 391 0.20 -15.36 -17.38
CA ILE A 391 1.23 -14.82 -18.27
C ILE A 391 1.73 -13.45 -17.78
N LEU A 392 0.85 -12.58 -17.27
CA LEU A 392 1.24 -11.24 -16.83
C LEU A 392 2.26 -11.26 -15.67
N PRO A 393 2.02 -11.97 -14.56
CA PRO A 393 3.02 -12.07 -13.49
C PRO A 393 4.25 -12.89 -13.92
N ALA A 394 4.13 -13.86 -14.85
CA ALA A 394 5.28 -14.57 -15.40
C ALA A 394 6.20 -13.63 -16.21
N VAL A 395 5.65 -12.76 -17.03
CA VAL A 395 6.42 -11.72 -17.74
C VAL A 395 7.06 -10.75 -16.73
N ALA A 396 6.31 -10.28 -15.72
CA ALA A 396 6.86 -9.40 -14.68
C ALA A 396 7.97 -10.09 -13.88
N MET A 397 7.87 -11.40 -13.64
CA MET A 397 8.91 -12.23 -13.02
C MET A 397 10.18 -12.26 -13.89
N CYS A 398 10.04 -12.52 -15.18
CA CYS A 398 11.16 -12.49 -16.12
C CYS A 398 11.83 -11.11 -16.18
N VAL A 399 11.04 -10.03 -16.21
CA VAL A 399 11.56 -8.66 -16.20
C VAL A 399 12.31 -8.38 -14.90
N ALA A 400 11.84 -8.88 -13.75
CA ALA A 400 12.49 -8.71 -12.45
C ALA A 400 13.88 -9.38 -12.36
N LEU A 401 14.18 -10.39 -13.20
CA LEU A 401 15.52 -10.98 -13.28
C LEU A 401 16.57 -10.00 -13.80
N PHE A 402 16.17 -9.04 -14.64
CA PHE A 402 17.07 -8.02 -15.20
C PHE A 402 17.23 -6.80 -14.29
N LEU A 403 16.70 -6.84 -13.09
CA LEU A 403 16.77 -5.75 -12.14
C LEU A 403 18.21 -5.53 -11.67
N LYS A 404 18.73 -4.33 -11.93
CA LYS A 404 20.06 -3.87 -11.49
C LYS A 404 19.92 -2.63 -10.61
N PRO A 405 20.86 -2.39 -9.67
CA PRO A 405 20.90 -1.15 -8.91
C PRO A 405 20.86 0.08 -9.82
N PRO A 406 20.07 1.11 -9.48
CA PRO A 406 20.04 2.33 -10.27
C PRO A 406 21.38 3.03 -10.21
N GLN A 407 21.83 3.60 -11.33
CA GLN A 407 23.01 4.43 -11.40
C GLN A 407 22.59 5.85 -11.73
N LYS A 408 23.12 6.85 -11.03
CA LYS A 408 22.98 8.24 -11.45
C LYS A 408 23.78 8.44 -12.74
N VAL A 409 23.10 9.00 -13.73
CA VAL A 409 23.80 9.55 -14.89
C VAL A 409 24.54 10.80 -14.39
N THR A 410 25.81 10.66 -14.07
CA THR A 410 26.69 11.83 -13.84
C THR A 410 26.69 12.62 -15.15
N ALA A 411 26.10 13.82 -15.13
CA ALA A 411 26.32 14.79 -16.20
C ALA A 411 27.84 14.89 -16.39
N ASN A 412 28.30 14.61 -17.60
CA ASN A 412 29.70 14.64 -17.98
C ASN A 412 30.43 15.80 -17.29
N THR A 413 31.33 15.47 -16.38
CA THR A 413 32.38 16.42 -16.01
C THR A 413 33.11 16.76 -17.29
N THR A 414 32.95 17.98 -17.73
CA THR A 414 33.79 18.60 -18.79
C THR A 414 35.24 18.19 -18.52
N PRO A 415 35.95 17.63 -19.49
CA PRO A 415 37.36 17.31 -19.29
C PRO A 415 38.07 18.60 -18.85
N PRO A 416 39.06 18.52 -17.95
CA PRO A 416 39.82 19.69 -17.55
C PRO A 416 40.42 20.31 -18.82
N ALA A 417 40.22 21.64 -18.96
CA ALA A 417 40.79 22.39 -20.07
C ALA A 417 42.29 22.07 -20.15
N PRO A 418 42.84 21.81 -21.35
CA PRO A 418 44.25 21.55 -21.50
C PRO A 418 45.03 22.78 -20.98
N GLY A 419 45.87 22.51 -19.97
CA GLY A 419 46.72 23.55 -19.40
C GLY A 419 47.54 24.20 -20.50
N LEU A 420 47.44 25.51 -20.59
CA LEU A 420 48.40 26.33 -21.31
C LEU A 420 49.69 26.26 -20.49
N GLY A 421 50.66 25.49 -21.05
CA GLY A 421 52.06 25.50 -20.65
C GLY A 421 52.78 26.74 -21.11
#